data_c1115d203abaeac5465ee1c5261a66dc
#
_entry.id   c1115d203abaeac5465ee1c5261a66dc
#
_cell.length_a   1.000
_cell.length_b   1.000
_cell.length_c   1.000
_cell.angle_alpha   90.00
_cell.angle_beta   90.00
_cell.angle_gamma   90.00
#
_symmetry.space_group_name_H-M   'P 1'
#
loop_
_entity.id
_entity.type
_entity.pdbx_description
1 polymer ?
#
loop_
_entity_poly.entity_id
_entity_poly.type
_entity_poly.pdbx_seq_one_letter_code
_entity_poly.pdbx_strand_id
1 'polypeptide(L)'
;MTRLPEQHFYSSFANWLRNDLEEVTQVIVLGGNTFRDRWGTPDVLGKFESKRSDVVKGMTVIVASELKVDVTDLLKGFGQACAYRLFAHKSFLVVPQHTPPDELDRLEALCRMHGVGLVTFDARSPARPGYRVVARPIKHDPDLSYTNRYVRLVERKLFA
;
A
#
# COMPACT_ATOMS: atom_id res chain seq x y z
N MET A 1 -11.14 -11.60 22.44
CA MET A 1 -10.21 -10.51 22.12
C MET A 1 -10.85 -9.53 21.18
N THR A 2 -10.86 -8.26 21.52
CA THR A 2 -11.37 -7.22 20.64
C THR A 2 -10.36 -6.98 19.52
N ARG A 3 -10.82 -7.03 18.27
CA ARG A 3 -9.97 -6.72 17.11
C ARG A 3 -9.61 -5.24 17.12
N LEU A 4 -8.33 -4.93 16.87
CA LEU A 4 -7.88 -3.56 16.73
C LEU A 4 -8.29 -2.99 15.35
N PRO A 5 -8.75 -1.73 15.28
CA PRO A 5 -9.03 -1.09 14.00
C PRO A 5 -7.78 -0.98 13.12
N GLU A 6 -7.97 -1.03 11.82
CA GLU A 6 -6.90 -0.91 10.82
C GLU A 6 -6.08 0.36 11.00
N GLN A 7 -6.72 1.46 11.36
CA GLN A 7 -6.10 2.77 11.53
C GLN A 7 -4.93 2.76 12.52
N HIS A 8 -4.93 1.83 13.48
CA HIS A 8 -3.83 1.68 14.44
C HIS A 8 -2.50 1.30 13.78
N PHE A 9 -2.54 0.81 12.55
CA PHE A 9 -1.36 0.31 11.83
C PHE A 9 -0.92 1.21 10.68
N TYR A 10 -1.71 2.21 10.29
CA TYR A 10 -1.40 3.03 9.11
C TYR A 10 -0.08 3.79 9.26
N SER A 11 0.13 4.47 10.40
CA SER A 11 1.35 5.25 10.61
C SER A 11 2.59 4.37 10.73
N SER A 12 2.52 3.25 11.44
CA SER A 12 3.66 2.33 11.56
C SER A 12 4.00 1.68 10.22
N PHE A 13 2.99 1.34 9.41
CA PHE A 13 3.22 0.82 8.07
C PHE A 13 3.86 1.87 7.16
N ALA A 14 3.36 3.10 7.18
CA ALA A 14 3.92 4.21 6.42
C ALA A 14 5.39 4.44 6.77
N ASN A 15 5.73 4.44 8.05
CA ASN A 15 7.11 4.58 8.52
C ASN A 15 8.00 3.41 8.07
N TRP A 16 7.50 2.19 8.16
CA TRP A 16 8.21 1.01 7.70
C TRP A 16 8.46 1.03 6.20
N LEU A 17 7.45 1.42 5.42
CA LEU A 17 7.53 1.50 3.96
C LEU A 17 8.61 2.51 3.52
N ARG A 18 8.74 3.60 4.25
CA ARG A 18 9.70 4.67 3.97
C ARG A 18 11.09 4.38 4.51
N ASN A 19 11.19 3.99 5.78
CA ASN A 19 12.47 3.95 6.50
C ASN A 19 13.14 2.58 6.46
N ASP A 20 12.37 1.50 6.45
CA ASP A 20 12.91 0.13 6.48
C ASP A 20 12.92 -0.49 5.07
N LEU A 21 11.82 -0.46 4.36
CA LEU A 21 11.72 -1.00 3.01
C LEU A 21 12.27 -0.04 1.95
N GLU A 22 12.32 1.25 2.27
CA GLU A 22 12.82 2.30 1.37
C GLU A 22 12.09 2.33 0.02
N GLU A 23 10.82 1.97 0.02
CA GLU A 23 10.00 1.91 -1.19
C GLU A 23 9.50 3.30 -1.61
N VAL A 24 9.47 4.24 -0.68
CA VAL A 24 9.00 5.62 -0.90
C VAL A 24 9.93 6.62 -0.25
N THR A 25 9.99 7.83 -0.79
CA THR A 25 10.74 8.96 -0.23
C THR A 25 9.84 9.86 0.61
N GLN A 26 8.56 9.89 0.30
CA GLN A 26 7.52 10.59 1.05
C GLN A 26 6.28 9.71 1.11
N VAL A 27 5.58 9.75 2.23
CA VAL A 27 4.40 8.91 2.46
C VAL A 27 3.39 9.64 3.35
N ILE A 28 2.12 9.45 3.07
CA ILE A 28 1.02 10.02 3.85
C ILE A 28 0.00 8.93 4.18
N VAL A 29 -0.63 9.08 5.34
CA VAL A 29 -1.76 8.26 5.75
C VAL A 29 -3.04 8.93 5.21
N LEU A 30 -3.88 8.15 4.53
CA LEU A 30 -5.16 8.60 4.00
C LEU A 30 -6.30 7.86 4.67
N GLY A 31 -6.84 6.86 3.99
CA GLY A 31 -8.03 6.15 4.44
C GLY A 31 -9.32 6.95 4.26
N GLY A 32 -10.41 6.39 4.71
CA GLY A 32 -11.72 7.02 4.60
C GLY A 32 -12.13 7.30 3.16
N ASN A 33 -12.65 8.50 2.90
CA ASN A 33 -13.16 8.89 1.60
C ASN A 33 -12.41 10.13 1.05
N THR A 34 -11.10 10.15 1.22
CA THR A 34 -10.28 11.30 0.78
C THR A 34 -10.39 11.54 -0.74
N PHE A 35 -10.44 10.48 -1.53
CA PHE A 35 -10.57 10.59 -2.99
C PHE A 35 -12.00 10.88 -3.47
N ARG A 36 -12.98 10.85 -2.56
CA ARG A 36 -14.38 11.21 -2.81
C ARG A 36 -15.02 10.45 -3.96
N ASP A 37 -14.68 9.17 -4.07
CA ASP A 37 -15.23 8.35 -5.12
C ASP A 37 -15.43 6.90 -4.65
N ARG A 38 -16.34 6.17 -5.32
CA ARG A 38 -16.72 4.81 -4.95
C ARG A 38 -15.64 3.77 -5.22
N TRP A 39 -14.59 4.13 -5.95
CA TRP A 39 -13.48 3.23 -6.26
C TRP A 39 -12.51 3.09 -5.08
N GLY A 40 -12.74 3.86 -4.03
CA GLY A 40 -12.02 3.77 -2.79
C GLY A 40 -10.81 4.68 -2.71
N THR A 41 -10.28 4.77 -1.49
CA THR A 41 -9.08 5.54 -1.16
C THR A 41 -8.07 4.60 -0.53
N PRO A 42 -6.80 4.61 -0.96
CA PRO A 42 -5.76 3.83 -0.28
C PRO A 42 -5.62 4.25 1.18
N ASP A 43 -5.26 3.32 2.04
CA ASP A 43 -4.98 3.62 3.44
C ASP A 43 -3.70 4.42 3.58
N VAL A 44 -2.69 4.08 2.78
CA VAL A 44 -1.39 4.74 2.76
C VAL A 44 -1.01 5.02 1.31
N LEU A 45 -0.55 6.23 1.03
CA LEU A 45 -0.11 6.64 -0.29
C LEU A 45 1.28 7.26 -0.17
N GLY A 46 2.19 6.82 -1.03
CA GLY A 46 3.55 7.31 -1.06
C GLY A 46 4.03 7.63 -2.47
N LYS A 47 5.16 8.32 -2.53
CA LYS A 47 5.88 8.56 -3.78
C LYS A 47 7.36 8.24 -3.58
N PHE A 48 7.98 7.76 -4.62
CA PHE A 48 9.43 7.66 -4.70
C PHE A 48 9.93 8.66 -5.73
N GLU A 49 10.82 9.55 -5.32
CA GLU A 49 11.47 10.52 -6.20
C GLU A 49 12.97 10.43 -6.07
N SER A 50 13.67 10.59 -7.19
CA SER A 50 15.13 10.74 -7.20
C SER A 50 15.53 12.00 -6.44
N LYS A 51 16.68 11.95 -5.76
CA LYS A 51 17.25 13.11 -5.08
C LYS A 51 17.87 14.08 -6.09
N ARG A 52 17.97 15.35 -5.71
CA ARG A 52 18.65 16.34 -6.53
C ARG A 52 20.11 15.97 -6.85
N SER A 53 20.75 15.29 -5.90
CA SER A 53 22.15 14.83 -6.00
C SER A 53 22.34 13.58 -6.85
N ASP A 54 21.25 12.88 -7.23
CA ASP A 54 21.37 11.66 -8.00
C ASP A 54 21.85 11.99 -9.44
N VAL A 55 22.83 11.25 -9.90
CA VAL A 55 23.35 11.39 -11.27
C VAL A 55 22.32 10.84 -12.26
N VAL A 56 21.76 9.67 -11.98
CA VAL A 56 20.70 9.07 -12.79
C VAL A 56 19.37 9.25 -12.08
N LYS A 57 18.46 9.95 -12.71
CA LYS A 57 17.14 10.24 -12.16
C LYS A 57 16.05 9.45 -12.85
N GLY A 58 15.18 8.82 -12.06
CA GLY A 58 14.00 8.14 -12.55
C GLY A 58 12.77 9.05 -12.53
N MET A 59 11.67 8.52 -13.06
CA MET A 59 10.36 9.17 -12.94
C MET A 59 9.83 9.03 -11.52
N THR A 60 8.89 9.89 -11.14
CA THR A 60 8.15 9.75 -9.88
C THR A 60 7.33 8.47 -9.91
N VAL A 61 7.45 7.66 -8.86
CA VAL A 61 6.72 6.41 -8.70
C VAL A 61 5.69 6.58 -7.59
N ILE A 62 4.43 6.36 -7.89
CA ILE A 62 3.33 6.40 -6.90
C ILE A 62 3.09 4.98 -6.37
N VAL A 63 3.01 4.86 -5.04
CA VAL A 63 2.83 3.60 -4.33
C VAL A 63 1.58 3.70 -3.45
N ALA A 64 0.62 2.82 -3.68
CA ALA A 64 -0.63 2.77 -2.91
C ALA A 64 -0.68 1.48 -2.09
N SER A 65 -1.26 1.54 -0.90
CA SER A 65 -1.34 0.38 -0.01
C SER A 65 -2.71 0.26 0.64
N GLU A 66 -3.15 -0.98 0.79
CA GLU A 66 -4.38 -1.35 1.48
C GLU A 66 -4.04 -2.28 2.64
N LEU A 67 -4.52 -1.97 3.84
CA LEU A 67 -4.32 -2.77 5.03
C LEU A 67 -5.63 -3.44 5.44
N LYS A 68 -5.55 -4.72 5.81
CA LYS A 68 -6.67 -5.48 6.36
C LYS A 68 -6.26 -6.14 7.67
N VAL A 69 -7.09 -5.99 8.69
CA VAL A 69 -6.92 -6.67 9.99
C VAL A 69 -7.85 -7.86 10.12
N ASP A 70 -8.84 -7.97 9.25
CA ASP A 70 -9.83 -9.03 9.24
C ASP A 70 -9.53 -10.05 8.15
N VAL A 71 -9.26 -11.29 8.55
CA VAL A 71 -8.98 -12.38 7.60
C VAL A 71 -10.19 -12.74 6.72
N THR A 72 -11.39 -12.26 7.05
CA THR A 72 -12.58 -12.45 6.19
C THR A 72 -12.68 -11.43 5.07
N ASP A 73 -11.89 -10.35 5.11
CA ASP A 73 -11.90 -9.24 4.14
C ASP A 73 -10.74 -9.29 3.13
N LEU A 74 -9.99 -10.38 3.08
CA LEU A 74 -8.76 -10.45 2.27
C LEU A 74 -9.02 -10.36 0.78
N LEU A 75 -10.08 -11.00 0.28
CA LEU A 75 -10.43 -10.92 -1.14
C LEU A 75 -10.84 -9.50 -1.53
N LYS A 76 -11.59 -8.82 -0.68
CA LYS A 76 -11.95 -7.40 -0.87
C LYS A 76 -10.69 -6.53 -0.88
N GLY A 77 -9.79 -6.73 0.07
CA GLY A 77 -8.51 -6.01 0.13
C GLY A 77 -7.67 -6.22 -1.11
N PHE A 78 -7.61 -7.45 -1.62
CA PHE A 78 -6.93 -7.76 -2.86
C PHE A 78 -7.52 -7.01 -4.04
N GLY A 79 -8.85 -7.00 -4.16
CA GLY A 79 -9.56 -6.25 -5.20
C GLY A 79 -9.26 -4.75 -5.14
N GLN A 80 -9.23 -4.18 -3.94
CA GLN A 80 -8.87 -2.77 -3.74
C GLN A 80 -7.43 -2.49 -4.16
N ALA A 81 -6.47 -3.32 -3.75
CA ALA A 81 -5.07 -3.17 -4.15
C ALA A 81 -4.87 -3.29 -5.67
N CYS A 82 -5.60 -4.18 -6.33
CA CYS A 82 -5.62 -4.28 -7.79
C CYS A 82 -6.17 -3.01 -8.43
N ALA A 83 -7.28 -2.47 -7.92
CA ALA A 83 -7.90 -1.27 -8.43
C ALA A 83 -6.98 -0.04 -8.33
N TYR A 84 -6.16 0.04 -7.29
CA TYR A 84 -5.18 1.14 -7.14
C TYR A 84 -4.13 1.15 -8.25
N ARG A 85 -3.89 0.05 -8.93
CA ARG A 85 -2.95 -0.01 -10.04
C ARG A 85 -3.40 0.81 -11.25
N LEU A 86 -4.66 1.23 -11.30
CA LEU A 86 -5.13 2.19 -12.29
C LEU A 86 -4.29 3.48 -12.25
N PHE A 87 -3.99 3.98 -11.06
CA PHE A 87 -3.31 5.27 -10.87
C PHE A 87 -1.95 5.17 -10.17
N ALA A 88 -1.60 4.02 -9.61
CA ALA A 88 -0.34 3.81 -8.89
C ALA A 88 0.59 2.89 -9.69
N HIS A 89 1.87 3.17 -9.66
CA HIS A 89 2.90 2.36 -10.29
C HIS A 89 3.09 1.03 -9.57
N LYS A 90 2.92 1.04 -8.24
CA LYS A 90 3.01 -0.13 -7.37
C LYS A 90 1.88 -0.11 -6.36
N SER A 91 1.39 -1.28 -6.00
CA SER A 91 0.43 -1.40 -4.90
C SER A 91 0.80 -2.55 -3.97
N PHE A 92 0.45 -2.39 -2.70
CA PHE A 92 0.64 -3.39 -1.65
C PHE A 92 -0.69 -3.76 -1.03
N LEU A 93 -0.83 -5.04 -0.72
CA LEU A 93 -1.83 -5.56 0.19
C LEU A 93 -1.14 -6.01 1.47
N VAL A 94 -1.61 -5.55 2.62
CA VAL A 94 -1.01 -5.82 3.93
C VAL A 94 -2.03 -6.58 4.77
N VAL A 95 -1.69 -7.80 5.17
CA VAL A 95 -2.63 -8.75 5.79
C VAL A 95 -2.06 -9.34 7.08
N PRO A 96 -2.94 -9.81 7.99
CA PRO A 96 -2.46 -10.43 9.22
C PRO A 96 -1.61 -11.69 8.98
N GLN A 97 -0.52 -11.82 9.73
CA GLN A 97 0.34 -13.01 9.65
C GLN A 97 -0.35 -14.30 10.09
N HIS A 98 -1.43 -14.19 10.89
CA HIS A 98 -2.20 -15.34 11.35
C HIS A 98 -3.27 -15.81 10.34
N THR A 99 -3.27 -15.23 9.13
CA THR A 99 -4.11 -15.72 8.02
C THR A 99 -3.86 -17.23 7.83
N PRO A 100 -4.92 -18.04 7.69
CA PRO A 100 -4.74 -19.48 7.46
C PRO A 100 -3.78 -19.75 6.29
N PRO A 101 -2.86 -20.72 6.43
CA PRO A 101 -1.79 -20.95 5.43
C PRO A 101 -2.29 -21.18 4.01
N ASP A 102 -3.36 -21.91 3.81
CA ASP A 102 -3.91 -22.18 2.47
C ASP A 102 -4.54 -20.91 1.85
N GLU A 103 -5.15 -20.06 2.66
CA GLU A 103 -5.66 -18.76 2.19
C GLU A 103 -4.51 -17.80 1.86
N LEU A 104 -3.46 -17.79 2.70
CA LEU A 104 -2.29 -16.96 2.46
C LEU A 104 -1.57 -17.40 1.17
N ASP A 105 -1.42 -18.71 0.95
CA ASP A 105 -0.81 -19.25 -0.28
C ASP A 105 -1.61 -18.84 -1.52
N ARG A 106 -2.92 -18.93 -1.45
CA ARG A 106 -3.81 -18.50 -2.54
C ARG A 106 -3.68 -17.01 -2.81
N LEU A 107 -3.65 -16.21 -1.75
CA LEU A 107 -3.50 -14.76 -1.85
C LEU A 107 -2.13 -14.39 -2.44
N GLU A 108 -1.07 -15.07 -2.02
CA GLU A 108 0.27 -14.87 -2.58
C GLU A 108 0.30 -15.18 -4.08
N ALA A 109 -0.31 -16.28 -4.51
CA ALA A 109 -0.40 -16.63 -5.92
C ALA A 109 -1.13 -15.55 -6.73
N LEU A 110 -2.26 -15.07 -6.23
CA LEU A 110 -3.02 -13.98 -6.87
C LEU A 110 -2.21 -12.68 -6.94
N CYS A 111 -1.55 -12.32 -5.85
CA CYS A 111 -0.70 -11.13 -5.81
C CYS A 111 0.42 -11.21 -6.84
N ARG A 112 1.08 -12.35 -6.95
CA ARG A 112 2.15 -12.54 -7.94
C ARG A 112 1.62 -12.50 -9.37
N MET A 113 0.45 -13.08 -9.63
CA MET A 113 -0.17 -13.05 -10.96
C MET A 113 -0.54 -11.65 -11.41
N HIS A 114 -0.93 -10.78 -10.48
CA HIS A 114 -1.42 -9.43 -10.77
C HIS A 114 -0.44 -8.31 -10.41
N GLY A 115 0.77 -8.66 -9.97
CA GLY A 115 1.81 -7.69 -9.66
C GLY A 115 1.57 -6.87 -8.40
N VAL A 116 0.70 -7.33 -7.50
CA VAL A 116 0.45 -6.71 -6.20
C VAL A 116 1.49 -7.20 -5.21
N GLY A 117 2.08 -6.28 -4.43
CA GLY A 117 2.95 -6.65 -3.32
C GLY A 117 2.13 -7.20 -2.16
N LEU A 118 2.65 -8.21 -1.48
CA LEU A 118 2.00 -8.80 -0.31
C LEU A 118 2.91 -8.68 0.89
N VAL A 119 2.38 -8.10 1.97
CA VAL A 119 3.07 -7.91 3.25
C VAL A 119 2.23 -8.53 4.34
N THR A 120 2.86 -9.21 5.29
CA THR A 120 2.21 -9.71 6.49
C THR A 120 2.64 -8.93 7.71
N PHE A 121 1.80 -8.90 8.74
CA PHE A 121 2.10 -8.22 10.00
C PHE A 121 1.34 -8.86 11.17
N ASP A 122 1.78 -8.59 12.39
CA ASP A 122 1.07 -9.00 13.58
C ASP A 122 -0.04 -7.98 13.90
N ALA A 123 -1.27 -8.33 13.54
CA ALA A 123 -2.44 -7.47 13.74
C ALA A 123 -2.87 -7.33 15.21
N ARG A 124 -2.19 -8.03 16.13
CA ARG A 124 -2.45 -7.96 17.58
C ARG A 124 -1.47 -7.07 18.32
N SER A 125 -0.41 -6.61 17.64
CA SER A 125 0.70 -5.90 18.26
C SER A 125 1.01 -4.58 17.54
N PRO A 126 0.26 -3.49 17.81
CA PRO A 126 0.52 -2.19 17.18
C PRO A 126 1.92 -1.64 17.45
N ALA A 127 2.49 -1.95 18.62
CA ALA A 127 3.84 -1.50 18.97
C ALA A 127 4.95 -2.27 18.22
N ARG A 128 4.67 -3.52 17.81
CA ARG A 128 5.62 -4.37 17.09
C ARG A 128 4.90 -5.16 16.01
N PRO A 129 4.45 -4.51 14.93
CA PRO A 129 3.69 -5.19 13.88
C PRO A 129 4.53 -6.22 13.11
N GLY A 130 5.85 -6.04 13.04
CA GLY A 130 6.74 -6.98 12.37
C GLY A 130 6.41 -7.14 10.90
N TYR A 131 6.28 -6.05 10.16
CA TYR A 131 5.99 -6.08 8.72
C TYR A 131 7.01 -6.90 7.95
N ARG A 132 6.51 -7.78 7.07
CA ARG A 132 7.34 -8.72 6.35
C ARG A 132 6.84 -8.87 4.91
N VAL A 133 7.74 -8.69 3.94
CA VAL A 133 7.41 -8.85 2.53
C VAL A 133 7.31 -10.33 2.18
N VAL A 134 6.16 -10.74 1.66
CA VAL A 134 5.92 -12.09 1.13
C VAL A 134 6.10 -12.10 -0.38
N ALA A 135 5.60 -11.07 -1.07
CA ALA A 135 5.77 -10.90 -2.51
C ALA A 135 6.04 -9.43 -2.81
N ARG A 136 7.01 -9.16 -3.66
CA ARG A 136 7.32 -7.78 -4.09
C ARG A 136 6.33 -7.31 -5.14
N PRO A 137 5.92 -6.04 -5.12
CA PRO A 137 5.08 -5.48 -6.16
C PRO A 137 5.84 -5.37 -7.47
N ILE A 138 5.12 -5.50 -8.57
CA ILE A 138 5.68 -5.24 -9.90
C ILE A 138 5.30 -3.82 -10.32
N LYS A 139 6.30 -3.01 -10.59
CA LYS A 139 6.09 -1.66 -11.12
C LYS A 139 5.54 -1.74 -12.54
N HIS A 140 4.48 -0.98 -12.83
CA HIS A 140 3.90 -0.86 -14.16
C HIS A 140 3.64 0.61 -14.50
N ASP A 141 3.29 0.89 -15.73
CA ASP A 141 2.87 2.22 -16.14
C ASP A 141 1.37 2.38 -15.87
N PRO A 142 0.97 3.22 -14.91
CA PRO A 142 -0.44 3.48 -14.65
C PRO A 142 -1.04 4.40 -15.71
N ASP A 143 -2.36 4.58 -15.66
CA ASP A 143 -3.01 5.62 -16.44
C ASP A 143 -2.73 7.00 -15.79
N LEU A 144 -1.84 7.77 -16.39
CA LEU A 144 -1.39 9.05 -15.82
C LEU A 144 -2.51 10.08 -15.67
N SER A 145 -3.57 9.99 -16.47
CA SER A 145 -4.74 10.85 -16.27
C SER A 145 -5.37 10.62 -14.92
N TYR A 146 -5.55 9.36 -14.53
CA TYR A 146 -6.07 9.00 -13.22
C TYR A 146 -5.05 9.27 -12.12
N THR A 147 -3.77 9.02 -12.35
CA THR A 147 -2.71 9.37 -11.40
C THR A 147 -2.80 10.85 -11.02
N ASN A 148 -2.82 11.73 -12.02
CA ASN A 148 -2.90 13.17 -11.77
C ASN A 148 -4.22 13.59 -11.12
N ARG A 149 -5.32 12.96 -11.50
CA ARG A 149 -6.64 13.22 -10.91
C ARG A 149 -6.65 12.98 -9.40
N TYR A 150 -6.11 11.84 -8.94
CA TYR A 150 -6.13 11.50 -7.52
C TYR A 150 -5.01 12.19 -6.74
N VAL A 151 -3.80 12.22 -7.28
CA VAL A 151 -2.65 12.84 -6.60
C VAL A 151 -2.85 14.34 -6.39
N ARG A 152 -3.53 15.03 -7.29
CA ARG A 152 -3.86 16.46 -7.14
C ARG A 152 -4.66 16.73 -5.87
N LEU A 153 -5.50 15.81 -5.44
CA LEU A 153 -6.30 15.96 -4.22
C LEU A 153 -5.43 16.00 -2.95
N VAL A 154 -4.24 15.44 -3.00
CA VAL A 154 -3.32 15.31 -1.87
C VAL A 154 -1.95 15.94 -2.14
N GLU A 155 -1.84 16.71 -3.22
CA GLU A 155 -0.58 17.28 -3.71
C GLU A 155 0.18 18.03 -2.61
N ARG A 156 -0.50 18.88 -1.85
CA ARG A 156 0.12 19.68 -0.79
C ARG A 156 0.75 18.84 0.32
N LYS A 157 0.22 17.64 0.56
CA LYS A 157 0.74 16.74 1.60
C LYS A 157 1.85 15.84 1.05
N LEU A 158 1.70 15.39 -0.17
CA LEU A 158 2.60 14.40 -0.76
C LEU A 158 3.81 15.03 -1.46
N PHE A 159 3.66 16.24 -1.99
CA PHE A 159 4.70 16.95 -2.75
C PHE A 159 5.16 18.25 -2.07
N ALA A 160 4.86 18.40 -0.79
CA ALA A 160 5.31 19.56 -0.02
C ALA A 160 6.83 19.57 0.19
#